data_7ee16901921777e0a8cb8f8bfe2c51b6
#
_entry.id   7ee16901921777e0a8cb8f8bfe2c51b6
#
_cell.length_a   1.000
_cell.length_b   1.000
_cell.length_c   1.000
_cell.angle_alpha   90.00
_cell.angle_beta   90.00
_cell.angle_gamma   90.00
#
_symmetry.space_group_name_H-M   'P 1'
#
loop_
_entity.id
_entity.type
_entity.pdbx_description
1 polymer ?
#
loop_
_entity_poly.entity_id
_entity_poly.type
_entity_poly.pdbx_seq_one_letter_code
_entity_poly.pdbx_strand_id
1 'polypeptide(L)'
;MIKKYFTISIIKEARIDENRSPFTPDQIQVLTDKFPNLHVFVQPSKKRCFKDEDYAKAGAKIKEDISHSDIIFGVKEVEISKLIENKCYLFFSHTTKVRNYINQATQDKAIIYKKELLREILKKNITLI
;
A
#
# COMPACT_ATOMS: atom_id res chain seq x y z
N MET A 1 -15.48 -18.52 13.03
CA MET A 1 -14.15 -19.06 13.35
C MET A 1 -13.19 -17.92 13.66
N ILE A 2 -12.50 -17.95 14.76
CA ILE A 2 -11.51 -16.91 15.11
C ILE A 2 -10.28 -17.10 14.21
N LYS A 3 -9.88 -16.04 13.52
CA LYS A 3 -8.68 -16.04 12.68
C LYS A 3 -7.44 -16.17 13.58
N LYS A 4 -6.63 -17.20 13.33
CA LYS A 4 -5.43 -17.49 14.16
C LYS A 4 -4.22 -16.61 13.83
N TYR A 5 -4.25 -15.88 12.72
CA TYR A 5 -3.16 -15.03 12.26
C TYR A 5 -3.70 -13.75 11.63
N PHE A 6 -2.87 -12.73 11.61
CA PHE A 6 -3.15 -11.44 11.00
C PHE A 6 -2.16 -11.20 9.87
N THR A 7 -2.63 -10.64 8.77
CA THR A 7 -1.79 -10.46 7.58
C THR A 7 -1.72 -8.99 7.17
N ILE A 8 -0.51 -8.49 7.06
CA ILE A 8 -0.25 -7.18 6.49
C ILE A 8 0.54 -7.31 5.20
N SER A 9 0.39 -6.33 4.30
CA SER A 9 1.14 -6.31 3.05
C SER A 9 1.70 -4.93 2.77
N ILE A 10 2.88 -4.90 2.15
CA ILE A 10 3.47 -3.71 1.56
C ILE A 10 3.20 -3.75 0.07
N ILE A 11 2.44 -2.78 -0.42
CA ILE A 11 2.10 -2.69 -1.85
C ILE A 11 3.29 -2.16 -2.66
N LYS A 12 3.40 -2.61 -3.91
CA LYS A 12 4.28 -2.01 -4.90
C LYS A 12 3.73 -0.64 -5.31
N GLU A 13 4.52 0.40 -5.13
CA GLU A 13 4.09 1.76 -5.47
C GLU A 13 3.84 1.93 -6.98
N ALA A 14 2.73 2.55 -7.31
CA ALA A 14 2.34 2.81 -8.70
C ALA A 14 3.17 3.94 -9.34
N ARG A 15 3.51 4.97 -8.56
CA ARG A 15 4.31 6.11 -9.05
C ARG A 15 5.74 5.71 -9.35
N ILE A 16 6.23 6.13 -10.51
CA ILE A 16 7.60 5.83 -10.96
C ILE A 16 8.67 6.50 -10.08
N ASP A 17 8.35 7.64 -9.51
CA ASP A 17 9.24 8.45 -8.66
C ASP A 17 9.14 8.11 -7.16
N GLU A 18 8.32 7.13 -6.77
CA GLU A 18 8.19 6.73 -5.38
C GLU A 18 9.01 5.47 -5.10
N ASN A 19 10.11 5.64 -4.40
CA ASN A 19 11.02 4.56 -4.03
C ASN A 19 10.95 4.21 -2.53
N ARG A 20 10.24 5.01 -1.73
CA ARG A 20 10.12 4.77 -0.30
C ARG A 20 9.23 3.56 0.00
N SER A 21 9.38 3.05 1.19
CA SER A 21 8.58 1.96 1.73
C SER A 21 7.98 2.36 3.07
N PRO A 22 6.77 1.90 3.42
CA PRO A 22 6.17 2.20 4.73
C PRO A 22 6.94 1.58 5.89
N PHE A 23 7.65 0.47 5.65
CA PHE A 23 8.49 -0.22 6.64
C PHE A 23 9.84 -0.57 6.05
N THR A 24 10.89 -0.47 6.88
CA THR A 24 12.21 -1.01 6.55
C THR A 24 12.26 -2.52 6.81
N PRO A 25 13.19 -3.27 6.20
CA PRO A 25 13.39 -4.69 6.55
C PRO A 25 13.64 -4.91 8.05
N ASP A 26 14.41 -4.06 8.71
CA ASP A 26 14.66 -4.16 10.16
C ASP A 26 13.38 -4.01 10.97
N GLN A 27 12.48 -3.11 10.60
CA GLN A 27 11.17 -2.96 11.24
C GLN A 27 10.32 -4.21 11.04
N ILE A 28 10.35 -4.81 9.86
CA ILE A 28 9.65 -6.08 9.58
C ILE A 28 10.22 -7.20 10.44
N GLN A 29 11.55 -7.29 10.59
CA GLN A 29 12.18 -8.27 11.47
C GLN A 29 11.67 -8.15 12.91
N VAL A 30 11.65 -6.92 13.45
CA VAL A 30 11.13 -6.67 14.80
C VAL A 30 9.67 -7.09 14.94
N LEU A 31 8.83 -6.77 13.93
CA LEU A 31 7.43 -7.13 13.96
C LEU A 31 7.21 -8.64 13.89
N THR A 32 7.91 -9.35 13.01
CA THR A 32 7.78 -10.81 12.86
C THR A 32 8.31 -11.56 14.09
N ASP A 33 9.37 -11.07 14.71
CA ASP A 33 9.92 -11.65 15.95
C ASP A 33 8.98 -11.43 17.14
N LYS A 34 8.40 -10.24 17.24
CA LYS A 34 7.51 -9.87 18.35
C LYS A 34 6.12 -10.49 18.26
N PHE A 35 5.62 -10.69 17.03
CA PHE A 35 4.26 -11.16 16.77
C PHE A 35 4.28 -12.42 15.89
N PRO A 36 4.42 -13.63 16.46
CA PRO A 36 4.50 -14.88 15.69
C PRO A 36 3.28 -15.17 14.80
N ASN A 37 2.12 -14.59 15.15
CA ASN A 37 0.89 -14.73 14.39
C ASN A 37 0.72 -13.65 13.31
N LEU A 38 1.69 -12.75 13.15
CA LEU A 38 1.70 -11.74 12.10
C LEU A 38 2.40 -12.30 10.85
N HIS A 39 1.68 -12.34 9.76
CA HIS A 39 2.22 -12.68 8.44
C HIS A 39 2.43 -11.40 7.64
N VAL A 40 3.61 -11.24 7.07
CA VAL A 40 3.96 -10.07 6.28
C VAL A 40 4.20 -10.49 4.83
N PHE A 41 3.49 -9.85 3.90
CA PHE A 41 3.71 -10.00 2.46
C PHE A 41 4.26 -8.70 1.87
N VAL A 42 5.13 -8.81 0.89
CA VAL A 42 5.70 -7.67 0.18
C VAL A 42 5.58 -7.92 -1.32
N GLN A 43 4.91 -7.04 -2.03
CA GLN A 43 4.90 -7.12 -3.50
C GLN A 43 6.30 -6.84 -4.05
N PRO A 44 6.77 -7.64 -5.04
CA PRO A 44 8.10 -7.45 -5.60
C PRO A 44 8.25 -6.09 -6.29
N SER A 45 9.37 -5.40 -6.05
CA SER A 45 9.63 -4.09 -6.65
C SER A 45 11.12 -3.81 -6.80
N LYS A 46 11.56 -3.65 -8.04
CA LYS A 46 12.96 -3.29 -8.37
C LYS A 46 13.30 -1.82 -8.06
N LYS A 47 12.30 -0.95 -7.93
CA LYS A 47 12.50 0.49 -7.68
C LYS A 47 12.43 0.87 -6.20
N ARG A 48 12.00 -0.02 -5.32
CA ARG A 48 11.97 0.24 -3.87
C ARG A 48 13.39 0.45 -3.34
N CYS A 49 13.56 1.37 -2.40
CA CYS A 49 14.86 1.67 -1.78
C CYS A 49 15.49 0.50 -1.00
N PHE A 50 14.70 -0.51 -0.64
CA PHE A 50 15.15 -1.77 -0.05
C PHE A 50 14.87 -2.92 -1.01
N LYS A 51 15.78 -3.89 -1.05
CA LYS A 51 15.64 -5.06 -1.93
C LYS A 51 14.60 -6.04 -1.40
N ASP A 52 13.95 -6.75 -2.31
CA ASP A 52 12.98 -7.81 -1.94
C ASP A 52 13.63 -8.89 -1.08
N GLU A 53 14.90 -9.25 -1.36
CA GLU A 53 15.67 -10.23 -0.59
C GLU A 53 15.88 -9.82 0.87
N ASP A 54 16.01 -8.53 1.15
CA ASP A 54 16.19 -8.02 2.51
C ASP A 54 14.90 -8.19 3.32
N TYR A 55 13.75 -7.96 2.70
CA TYR A 55 12.45 -8.26 3.31
C TYR A 55 12.23 -9.75 3.53
N ALA A 56 12.64 -10.58 2.58
CA ALA A 56 12.54 -12.04 2.72
C ALA A 56 13.39 -12.55 3.89
N LYS A 57 14.61 -12.05 4.06
CA LYS A 57 15.48 -12.35 5.22
C LYS A 57 14.86 -11.89 6.54
N ALA A 58 14.11 -10.79 6.52
CA ALA A 58 13.41 -10.24 7.68
C ALA A 58 12.13 -11.00 8.06
N GLY A 59 11.78 -12.07 7.35
CA GLY A 59 10.62 -12.90 7.64
C GLY A 59 9.37 -12.61 6.80
N ALA A 60 9.44 -11.67 5.86
CA ALA A 60 8.35 -11.42 4.92
C ALA A 60 8.34 -12.43 3.77
N LYS A 61 7.18 -12.63 3.18
CA LYS A 61 7.02 -13.41 1.94
C LYS A 61 6.84 -12.46 0.76
N ILE A 62 7.65 -12.66 -0.29
CA ILE A 62 7.55 -11.87 -1.52
C ILE A 62 6.49 -12.48 -2.40
N LYS A 63 5.38 -11.76 -2.63
CA LYS A 63 4.24 -12.21 -3.45
C LYS A 63 3.58 -11.05 -4.17
N GLU A 64 3.21 -11.27 -5.43
CA GLU A 64 2.40 -10.33 -6.21
C GLU A 64 0.96 -10.27 -5.70
N ASP A 65 0.36 -11.43 -5.40
CA ASP A 65 -1.00 -11.52 -4.86
C ASP A 65 -1.02 -11.23 -3.36
N ILE A 66 -1.67 -10.12 -3.00
CA ILE A 66 -1.87 -9.67 -1.62
C ILE A 66 -3.36 -9.63 -1.24
N SER A 67 -4.21 -10.36 -1.95
CA SER A 67 -5.67 -10.36 -1.76
C SER A 67 -6.13 -10.85 -0.39
N HIS A 68 -5.31 -11.63 0.32
CA HIS A 68 -5.64 -12.12 1.66
C HIS A 68 -5.14 -11.23 2.79
N SER A 69 -4.63 -10.06 2.49
CA SER A 69 -4.19 -9.11 3.51
C SER A 69 -5.36 -8.52 4.30
N ASP A 70 -5.15 -8.33 5.58
CA ASP A 70 -6.07 -7.58 6.43
C ASP A 70 -5.85 -6.08 6.27
N ILE A 71 -4.57 -5.65 6.26
CA ILE A 71 -4.18 -4.27 6.02
C ILE A 71 -3.13 -4.21 4.92
N ILE A 72 -3.29 -3.28 3.99
CA ILE A 72 -2.36 -3.01 2.91
C ILE A 72 -1.74 -1.63 3.11
N PHE A 73 -0.41 -1.59 3.18
CA PHE A 73 0.37 -0.37 3.40
C PHE A 73 1.03 0.09 2.12
N GLY A 74 0.92 1.38 1.86
CA GLY A 74 1.62 2.09 0.79
C GLY A 74 2.08 3.46 1.25
N VAL A 75 2.77 4.20 0.39
CA VAL A 75 3.23 5.57 0.65
C VAL A 75 2.41 6.56 -0.15
N LYS A 76 2.29 6.36 -1.45
CA LYS A 76 1.56 7.24 -2.37
C LYS A 76 0.29 6.59 -2.88
N GLU A 77 -0.39 7.30 -3.77
CA GLU A 77 -1.63 6.87 -4.38
C GLU A 77 -1.47 5.51 -5.07
N VAL A 78 -2.45 4.66 -4.86
CA VAL A 78 -2.52 3.35 -5.52
C VAL A 78 -3.19 3.45 -6.88
N GLU A 79 -2.90 2.51 -7.75
CA GLU A 79 -3.60 2.36 -9.01
C GLU A 79 -5.05 1.94 -8.75
N ILE A 80 -6.01 2.77 -9.19
CA ILE A 80 -7.44 2.59 -8.88
C ILE A 80 -7.95 1.21 -9.31
N SER A 81 -7.52 0.74 -10.50
CA SER A 81 -7.92 -0.57 -11.03
C SER A 81 -7.46 -1.76 -10.19
N LYS A 82 -6.44 -1.57 -9.37
CA LYS A 82 -5.84 -2.61 -8.50
C LYS A 82 -6.33 -2.59 -7.06
N LEU A 83 -7.22 -1.67 -6.72
CA LEU A 83 -7.83 -1.63 -5.40
C LEU A 83 -8.64 -2.91 -5.13
N ILE A 84 -8.36 -3.56 -4.02
CA ILE A 84 -9.02 -4.79 -3.59
C ILE A 84 -10.18 -4.43 -2.65
N GLU A 85 -11.36 -4.93 -2.94
CA GLU A 85 -12.58 -4.66 -2.16
C GLU A 85 -12.51 -5.22 -0.74
N ASN A 86 -13.23 -4.58 0.18
CA ASN A 86 -13.35 -4.98 1.58
C ASN A 86 -12.01 -5.04 2.35
N LYS A 87 -11.03 -4.23 1.94
CA LYS A 87 -9.71 -4.16 2.59
C LYS A 87 -9.53 -2.87 3.36
N CYS A 88 -8.59 -2.91 4.29
CA CYS A 88 -8.08 -1.74 4.97
C CYS A 88 -6.78 -1.30 4.27
N TYR A 89 -6.71 -0.03 3.87
CA TYR A 89 -5.54 0.57 3.24
C TYR A 89 -5.00 1.72 4.09
N LEU A 90 -3.69 1.85 4.13
CA LEU A 90 -3.00 2.97 4.73
C LEU A 90 -1.99 3.53 3.73
N PHE A 91 -2.27 4.74 3.20
CA PHE A 91 -1.41 5.49 2.29
C PHE A 91 -1.82 6.96 2.24
N PHE A 92 -0.96 7.83 1.73
CA PHE A 92 -1.28 9.25 1.57
C PHE A 92 -2.15 9.49 0.31
N SER A 93 -3.45 9.36 0.46
CA SER A 93 -4.41 9.46 -0.65
C SER A 93 -4.58 10.88 -1.19
N HIS A 94 -4.43 11.89 -0.34
CA HIS A 94 -4.65 13.30 -0.68
C HIS A 94 -6.00 13.61 -1.35
N THR A 95 -7.04 12.82 -1.09
CA THR A 95 -8.35 12.94 -1.74
C THR A 95 -9.06 14.26 -1.46
N THR A 96 -8.73 14.93 -0.34
CA THR A 96 -9.36 16.19 0.09
C THR A 96 -8.50 17.43 -0.18
N LYS A 97 -7.22 17.27 -0.54
CA LYS A 97 -6.31 18.41 -0.73
C LYS A 97 -6.28 18.85 -2.20
N VAL A 98 -6.61 20.12 -2.44
CA VAL A 98 -6.29 20.80 -3.69
C VAL A 98 -4.96 21.52 -3.49
N ARG A 99 -3.94 21.16 -4.28
CA ARG A 99 -2.63 21.82 -4.26
C ARG A 99 -2.55 22.84 -5.40
N ASN A 100 -1.69 23.84 -5.23
CA ASN A 100 -1.29 24.71 -6.32
C ASN A 100 -0.46 23.88 -7.32
N TYR A 101 -0.99 23.68 -8.50
CA TYR A 101 -0.33 22.99 -9.60
C TYR A 101 0.32 24.00 -10.56
N ILE A 102 1.32 23.55 -11.32
CA ILE A 102 2.08 24.39 -12.24
C ILE A 102 1.19 24.97 -13.34
N ASN A 103 0.17 24.22 -13.78
CA ASN A 103 -0.80 24.65 -14.78
C ASN A 103 -2.17 24.02 -14.58
N GLN A 104 -3.19 24.58 -15.22
CA GLN A 104 -4.57 24.14 -15.08
C GLN A 104 -4.79 22.70 -15.55
N ALA A 105 -4.17 22.26 -16.63
CA ALA A 105 -4.32 20.90 -17.13
C ALA A 105 -3.80 19.84 -16.16
N THR A 106 -2.68 20.10 -15.48
CA THR A 106 -2.14 19.22 -14.43
C THR A 106 -3.07 19.19 -13.22
N GLN A 107 -3.63 20.34 -12.84
CA GLN A 107 -4.61 20.45 -11.76
C GLN A 107 -5.88 19.65 -12.07
N ASP A 108 -6.42 19.77 -13.27
CA ASP A 108 -7.65 19.07 -13.69
C ASP A 108 -7.46 17.55 -13.66
N LYS A 109 -6.34 17.03 -14.18
CA LYS A 109 -6.01 15.60 -14.13
C LYS A 109 -5.92 15.09 -12.70
N ALA A 110 -5.26 15.83 -11.82
CA ALA A 110 -5.13 15.45 -10.40
C ALA A 110 -6.47 15.46 -9.66
N ILE A 111 -7.35 16.41 -9.95
CA ILE A 111 -8.70 16.49 -9.38
C ILE A 111 -9.54 15.29 -9.86
N ILE A 112 -9.51 14.97 -11.15
CA ILE A 112 -10.24 13.83 -11.72
C ILE A 112 -9.78 12.53 -11.04
N TYR A 113 -8.47 12.28 -10.97
CA TYR A 113 -7.92 11.10 -10.31
C TYR A 113 -8.40 10.97 -8.87
N LYS A 114 -8.33 12.05 -8.08
CA LYS A 114 -8.74 12.04 -6.68
C LYS A 114 -10.23 11.73 -6.50
N LYS A 115 -11.08 12.26 -7.38
CA LYS A 115 -12.53 11.97 -7.36
C LYS A 115 -12.79 10.50 -7.70
N GLU A 116 -12.11 9.97 -8.70
CA GLU A 116 -12.24 8.56 -9.10
C GLU A 116 -11.73 7.63 -7.99
N LEU A 117 -10.58 7.93 -7.40
CA LEU A 117 -10.04 7.19 -6.28
C LEU A 117 -11.04 7.13 -5.11
N LEU A 118 -11.63 8.26 -4.72
CA LEU A 118 -12.61 8.31 -3.64
C LEU A 118 -13.87 7.49 -3.97
N ARG A 119 -14.36 7.59 -5.20
CA ARG A 119 -15.52 6.80 -5.65
C ARG A 119 -15.26 5.30 -5.56
N GLU A 120 -14.09 4.83 -6.03
CA GLU A 120 -13.74 3.41 -5.97
C GLU A 120 -13.50 2.93 -4.53
N ILE A 121 -12.92 3.76 -3.67
CA ILE A 121 -12.79 3.46 -2.24
C ILE A 121 -14.16 3.20 -1.62
N LEU A 122 -15.13 4.08 -1.88
CA LEU A 122 -16.50 3.93 -1.37
C LEU A 122 -17.21 2.72 -2.00
N LYS A 123 -17.14 2.57 -3.31
CA LYS A 123 -17.77 1.48 -4.06
C LYS A 123 -17.26 0.10 -3.62
N LYS A 124 -15.96 -0.02 -3.37
CA LYS A 124 -15.30 -1.27 -2.96
C LYS A 124 -15.31 -1.49 -1.45
N ASN A 125 -16.02 -0.67 -0.70
CA ASN A 125 -16.09 -0.78 0.77
C ASN A 125 -14.70 -0.85 1.42
N ILE A 126 -13.80 0.03 1.00
CA ILE A 126 -12.43 0.10 1.51
C ILE A 126 -12.40 1.00 2.75
N THR A 127 -11.74 0.53 3.79
CA THR A 127 -11.38 1.37 4.93
C THR A 127 -10.06 2.05 4.65
N LEU A 128 -10.04 3.37 4.64
CA LEU A 128 -8.83 4.17 4.46
C LEU A 128 -8.44 4.81 5.80
N ILE A 129 -7.18 4.60 6.20
CA ILE A 129 -6.59 5.16 7.42
C ILE A 129 -5.61 6.26 7.07
#